data_03de345b9a1cf7c2091e53bad276cfd7
#
_entry.id   03de345b9a1cf7c2091e53bad276cfd7
#
_cell.length_a   1.000
_cell.length_b   1.000
_cell.length_c   1.000
_cell.angle_alpha   90.00
_cell.angle_beta   90.00
_cell.angle_gamma   90.00
#
_symmetry.space_group_name_H-M   'P 1'
#
loop_
_entity.id
_entity.type
_entity.pdbx_description
1 polymer ?
#
loop_
_entity_poly.entity_id
_entity_poly.type
_entity_poly.pdbx_seq_one_letter_code
_entity_poly.pdbx_strand_id
1 'polypeptide(L)'
;MAGARTPEYESIWTDLQGVAFEQGYLDAGGVRTRYLHAGSAELPTLVLLHGSGGHAEAYVRNLATHAEHFSTWAIDMLGHGYTGRPGHPLEITHYVAHLTAFLDAIGAEKVCLSGESLGGWVAARAAVDHPGRVDRLVLNTAGGSQADPEVMRRILTLSMAAAAEPTWETVRARIRWLMADKSKGYDDIVASRQRIYRQPGFVDAMRDIMALQDPVIRARNLLGAEDYGRITAPTLVLWTSDDPTADVAEGRRIASMIPGARFELMTGCGHWPQYEDAKTFDALHLGFLLEGRDA
;
A
#
# COMPACT_ATOMS: atom_id res chain seq x y z
N MET A 1 30.43 -1.82 -32.35
CA MET A 1 30.49 -1.52 -30.91
C MET A 1 29.18 -0.82 -30.57
N ALA A 2 28.20 -1.53 -29.97
CA ALA A 2 26.99 -0.92 -29.48
C ALA A 2 27.34 -0.11 -28.24
N GLY A 3 27.17 1.21 -28.30
CA GLY A 3 27.40 2.09 -27.17
C GLY A 3 26.48 1.67 -26.01
N ALA A 4 27.07 1.40 -24.86
CA ALA A 4 26.33 1.22 -23.63
C ALA A 4 25.47 2.48 -23.41
N ARG A 5 24.14 2.35 -23.50
CA ARG A 5 23.23 3.41 -23.06
C ARG A 5 23.51 3.64 -21.59
N THR A 6 23.86 4.86 -21.22
CA THR A 6 23.86 5.29 -19.82
C THR A 6 22.45 5.06 -19.30
N PRO A 7 22.26 4.37 -18.16
CA PRO A 7 20.92 4.21 -17.60
C PRO A 7 20.34 5.60 -17.35
N GLU A 8 19.18 5.86 -17.96
CA GLU A 8 18.45 7.10 -17.77
C GLU A 8 17.86 7.07 -16.36
N TYR A 9 18.10 8.11 -15.58
CA TYR A 9 17.53 8.23 -14.24
C TYR A 9 16.07 8.65 -14.35
N GLU A 10 15.17 7.78 -13.90
CA GLU A 10 13.74 8.06 -13.81
C GLU A 10 13.39 8.53 -12.39
N SER A 11 13.13 9.82 -12.25
CA SER A 11 12.62 10.41 -11.01
C SER A 11 11.12 10.21 -10.89
N ILE A 12 10.61 10.13 -9.66
CA ILE A 12 9.15 10.19 -9.40
C ILE A 12 8.51 11.46 -9.98
N TRP A 13 9.28 12.53 -10.16
CA TRP A 13 8.82 13.74 -10.82
C TRP A 13 8.61 13.54 -12.32
N THR A 14 9.30 12.61 -12.94
CA THR A 14 9.10 12.26 -14.35
C THR A 14 7.72 11.62 -14.54
N ASP A 15 7.28 10.79 -13.60
CA ASP A 15 5.97 10.13 -13.61
C ASP A 15 4.82 11.13 -13.36
N LEU A 16 5.09 12.24 -12.69
CA LEU A 16 4.11 13.27 -12.35
C LEU A 16 4.07 14.45 -13.35
N GLN A 17 4.99 14.51 -14.31
CA GLN A 17 5.01 15.58 -15.31
C GLN A 17 3.74 15.53 -16.18
N GLY A 18 3.08 16.69 -16.30
CA GLY A 18 1.83 16.80 -17.06
C GLY A 18 0.58 16.31 -16.33
N VAL A 19 0.71 15.84 -15.10
CA VAL A 19 -0.42 15.41 -14.26
C VAL A 19 -0.80 16.55 -13.31
N ALA A 20 -2.05 16.95 -13.34
CA ALA A 20 -2.58 17.82 -12.30
C ALA A 20 -2.84 16.97 -11.05
N PHE A 21 -2.05 17.16 -10.01
CA PHE A 21 -2.23 16.48 -8.73
C PHE A 21 -2.11 17.44 -7.56
N GLU A 22 -2.69 17.08 -6.46
CA GLU A 22 -2.65 17.82 -5.21
C GLU A 22 -1.96 16.99 -4.13
N GLN A 23 -1.07 17.61 -3.36
CA GLN A 23 -0.67 17.13 -2.06
C GLN A 23 -1.38 17.98 -1.01
N GLY A 24 -2.19 17.36 -0.17
CA GLY A 24 -2.96 18.07 0.83
C GLY A 24 -3.02 17.36 2.17
N TYR A 25 -3.78 17.98 3.07
CA TYR A 25 -4.11 17.44 4.39
C TYR A 25 -5.59 17.68 4.67
N LEU A 26 -6.22 16.70 5.30
CA LEU A 26 -7.57 16.84 5.82
C LEU A 26 -7.66 16.27 7.25
N ASP A 27 -8.72 16.58 7.94
CA ASP A 27 -9.05 15.97 9.23
C ASP A 27 -9.90 14.71 8.99
N ALA A 28 -9.35 13.55 9.33
CA ALA A 28 -10.04 12.28 9.31
C ALA A 28 -10.39 11.84 10.73
N GLY A 29 -11.48 12.38 11.26
CA GLY A 29 -11.96 12.04 12.62
C GLY A 29 -11.00 12.47 13.73
N GLY A 30 -10.43 13.66 13.64
CA GLY A 30 -9.45 14.20 14.58
C GLY A 30 -8.00 13.84 14.22
N VAL A 31 -7.78 13.09 13.15
CA VAL A 31 -6.43 12.75 12.65
C VAL A 31 -6.10 13.59 11.43
N ARG A 32 -5.11 14.47 11.55
CA ARG A 32 -4.57 15.20 10.39
C ARG A 32 -3.93 14.21 9.43
N THR A 33 -4.57 13.97 8.29
CA THR A 33 -4.19 12.94 7.32
C THR A 33 -3.64 13.56 6.05
N ARG A 34 -2.41 13.17 5.65
CA ARG A 34 -1.80 13.58 4.40
C ARG A 34 -2.28 12.68 3.26
N TYR A 35 -2.45 13.28 2.08
CA TYR A 35 -2.79 12.58 0.85
C TYR A 35 -2.09 13.16 -0.38
N LEU A 36 -2.00 12.35 -1.43
CA LEU A 36 -1.85 12.77 -2.82
C LEU A 36 -3.16 12.47 -3.52
N HIS A 37 -3.67 13.41 -4.29
CA HIS A 37 -4.92 13.26 -5.04
C HIS A 37 -4.73 13.70 -6.49
N ALA A 38 -5.29 12.93 -7.42
CA ALA A 38 -5.36 13.28 -8.83
C ALA A 38 -6.68 12.76 -9.43
N GLY A 39 -7.13 13.39 -10.50
CA GLY A 39 -8.39 13.07 -11.17
C GLY A 39 -9.55 13.99 -10.76
N SER A 40 -10.65 13.92 -11.52
CA SER A 40 -11.85 14.72 -11.25
C SER A 40 -12.62 14.17 -10.05
N ALA A 41 -13.18 15.07 -9.23
CA ALA A 41 -14.07 14.69 -8.12
C ALA A 41 -15.40 14.05 -8.59
N GLU A 42 -15.75 14.18 -9.87
CA GLU A 42 -16.94 13.57 -10.46
C GLU A 42 -16.75 12.09 -10.82
N LEU A 43 -15.50 11.65 -10.89
CA LEU A 43 -15.15 10.26 -11.18
C LEU A 43 -15.35 9.37 -9.95
N PRO A 44 -15.53 8.05 -10.12
CA PRO A 44 -15.56 7.11 -9.01
C PRO A 44 -14.30 7.21 -8.14
N THR A 45 -14.45 7.11 -6.83
CA THR A 45 -13.32 7.23 -5.91
C THR A 45 -12.49 5.95 -5.86
N LEU A 46 -11.17 6.09 -5.97
CA LEU A 46 -10.17 5.05 -5.72
C LEU A 46 -9.27 5.47 -4.57
N VAL A 47 -9.15 4.62 -3.55
CA VAL A 47 -8.22 4.84 -2.42
C VAL A 47 -7.11 3.79 -2.45
N LEU A 48 -5.86 4.25 -2.40
CA LEU A 48 -4.64 3.47 -2.45
C LEU A 48 -3.93 3.49 -1.09
N LEU A 49 -3.71 2.30 -0.51
CA LEU A 49 -3.13 2.11 0.81
C LEU A 49 -1.76 1.42 0.71
N HIS A 50 -0.73 2.09 1.19
CA HIS A 50 0.65 1.58 1.21
C HIS A 50 0.92 0.54 2.32
N GLY A 51 2.06 -0.12 2.27
CA GLY A 51 2.51 -1.09 3.29
C GLY A 51 3.18 -0.48 4.53
N SER A 52 3.60 -1.35 5.43
CA SER A 52 4.23 -0.97 6.71
C SER A 52 5.47 -0.09 6.54
N GLY A 53 5.48 1.05 7.22
CA GLY A 53 6.54 2.05 7.13
C GLY A 53 6.57 2.79 5.78
N GLY A 54 5.53 2.62 4.95
CA GLY A 54 5.37 3.28 3.66
C GLY A 54 4.84 4.72 3.78
N HIS A 55 4.46 5.26 2.64
CA HIS A 55 3.84 6.57 2.47
C HIS A 55 3.18 6.66 1.09
N ALA A 56 2.40 7.69 0.83
CA ALA A 56 1.58 7.85 -0.38
C ALA A 56 2.39 7.72 -1.69
N GLU A 57 3.67 8.13 -1.69
CA GLU A 57 4.54 8.03 -2.86
C GLU A 57 4.84 6.58 -3.31
N ALA A 58 4.43 5.57 -2.56
CA ALA A 58 4.45 4.18 -3.05
C ALA A 58 3.61 3.98 -4.31
N TYR A 59 2.65 4.88 -4.56
CA TYR A 59 1.75 4.86 -5.72
C TYR A 59 1.96 6.03 -6.70
N VAL A 60 3.04 6.77 -6.57
CA VAL A 60 3.29 7.95 -7.41
C VAL A 60 3.32 7.64 -8.91
N ARG A 61 3.79 6.46 -9.29
CA ARG A 61 3.84 5.98 -10.68
C ARG A 61 2.48 5.60 -11.27
N ASN A 62 1.48 5.48 -10.40
CA ASN A 62 0.14 5.02 -10.79
C ASN A 62 -0.87 6.18 -10.85
N LEU A 63 -0.56 7.32 -10.20
CA LEU A 63 -1.50 8.44 -10.09
C LEU A 63 -1.98 8.97 -11.44
N ALA A 64 -1.06 9.16 -12.39
CA ALA A 64 -1.39 9.71 -13.72
C ALA A 64 -2.43 8.86 -14.44
N THR A 65 -2.12 7.58 -14.62
CA THR A 65 -2.95 6.63 -15.37
C THR A 65 -4.31 6.41 -14.70
N HIS A 66 -4.32 6.33 -13.37
CA HIS A 66 -5.59 6.12 -12.63
C HIS A 66 -6.46 7.38 -12.59
N ALA A 67 -5.86 8.56 -12.58
CA ALA A 67 -6.59 9.84 -12.58
C ALA A 67 -7.43 10.09 -13.83
N GLU A 68 -7.16 9.38 -14.94
CA GLU A 68 -7.98 9.42 -16.14
C GLU A 68 -9.37 8.78 -15.93
N HIS A 69 -9.51 7.89 -14.94
CA HIS A 69 -10.70 7.08 -14.71
C HIS A 69 -11.29 7.22 -13.31
N PHE A 70 -10.51 7.70 -12.34
CA PHE A 70 -10.88 7.76 -10.94
C PHE A 70 -10.47 9.08 -10.29
N SER A 71 -11.26 9.52 -9.30
CA SER A 71 -10.79 10.41 -8.25
C SER A 71 -9.85 9.59 -7.35
N THR A 72 -8.53 9.66 -7.61
CA THR A 72 -7.52 8.76 -7.06
C THR A 72 -6.82 9.38 -5.87
N TRP A 73 -6.91 8.72 -4.72
CA TRP A 73 -6.35 9.15 -3.44
C TRP A 73 -5.30 8.15 -2.95
N ALA A 74 -4.04 8.56 -2.86
CA ALA A 74 -3.01 7.81 -2.15
C ALA A 74 -2.78 8.49 -0.80
N ILE A 75 -3.04 7.80 0.31
CA ILE A 75 -2.97 8.40 1.64
C ILE A 75 -1.75 7.91 2.42
N ASP A 76 -1.21 8.77 3.28
CA ASP A 76 -0.37 8.31 4.38
C ASP A 76 -1.29 7.74 5.46
N MET A 77 -1.25 6.43 5.70
CA MET A 77 -2.08 5.79 6.72
C MET A 77 -1.73 6.27 8.13
N LEU A 78 -2.61 6.00 9.11
CA LEU A 78 -2.41 6.35 10.52
C LEU A 78 -0.98 6.02 11.00
N GLY A 79 -0.33 6.97 11.63
CA GLY A 79 1.05 6.82 12.14
C GLY A 79 2.16 6.88 11.08
N HIS A 80 1.84 6.87 9.81
CA HIS A 80 2.81 6.85 8.70
C HIS A 80 3.00 8.22 8.05
N GLY A 81 4.09 8.36 7.32
CA GLY A 81 4.36 9.54 6.52
C GLY A 81 4.32 10.83 7.33
N TYR A 82 3.43 11.72 6.93
CA TYR A 82 3.13 12.99 7.61
C TYR A 82 1.73 12.99 8.26
N THR A 83 1.06 11.85 8.30
CA THR A 83 -0.22 11.68 8.99
C THR A 83 -0.03 11.60 10.50
N GLY A 84 -1.06 12.00 11.26
CA GLY A 84 -1.08 12.04 12.71
C GLY A 84 -0.68 10.71 13.36
N ARG A 85 0.02 10.80 14.50
CA ARG A 85 0.57 9.68 15.26
C ARG A 85 -0.13 9.62 16.63
N PRO A 86 -0.92 8.56 16.88
CA PRO A 86 -1.70 8.50 18.13
C PRO A 86 -0.87 8.19 19.39
N GLY A 87 0.36 7.69 19.25
CA GLY A 87 1.27 7.42 20.37
C GLY A 87 0.90 6.17 21.17
N HIS A 88 0.34 5.17 20.51
CA HIS A 88 0.08 3.85 21.08
C HIS A 88 0.23 2.77 19.99
N PRO A 89 0.45 1.50 20.36
CA PRO A 89 0.54 0.39 19.41
C PRO A 89 -0.64 0.34 18.45
N LEU A 90 -0.35 0.20 17.15
CA LEU A 90 -1.35 0.22 16.08
C LEU A 90 -1.78 -1.20 15.70
N GLU A 91 -3.08 -1.44 15.72
CA GLU A 91 -3.72 -2.67 15.29
C GLU A 91 -4.61 -2.40 14.06
N ILE A 92 -5.02 -3.45 13.38
CA ILE A 92 -5.80 -3.33 12.13
C ILE A 92 -7.09 -2.53 12.32
N THR A 93 -7.75 -2.68 13.46
CA THR A 93 -8.97 -1.93 13.79
C THR A 93 -8.74 -0.42 13.85
N HIS A 94 -7.56 0.04 14.30
CA HIS A 94 -7.21 1.47 14.30
C HIS A 94 -7.05 2.00 12.88
N TYR A 95 -6.42 1.23 12.00
CA TYR A 95 -6.28 1.60 10.58
C TYR A 95 -7.62 1.62 9.86
N VAL A 96 -8.50 0.65 10.12
CA VAL A 96 -9.85 0.61 9.53
C VAL A 96 -10.68 1.79 10.00
N ALA A 97 -10.64 2.13 11.28
CA ALA A 97 -11.33 3.31 11.81
C ALA A 97 -10.82 4.61 11.17
N HIS A 98 -9.50 4.75 11.01
CA HIS A 98 -8.89 5.89 10.34
C HIS A 98 -9.30 5.96 8.86
N LEU A 99 -9.27 4.83 8.13
CA LEU A 99 -9.74 4.76 6.74
C LEU A 99 -11.19 5.17 6.62
N THR A 100 -12.08 4.65 7.48
CA THR A 100 -13.50 5.00 7.46
C THR A 100 -13.71 6.50 7.69
N ALA A 101 -13.02 7.08 8.68
CA ALA A 101 -13.06 8.52 8.93
C ALA A 101 -12.50 9.34 7.75
N PHE A 102 -11.48 8.85 7.05
CA PHE A 102 -10.98 9.47 5.83
C PHE A 102 -12.04 9.46 4.72
N LEU A 103 -12.70 8.31 4.49
CA LEU A 103 -13.78 8.21 3.49
C LEU A 103 -14.93 9.17 3.79
N ASP A 104 -15.30 9.30 5.06
CA ASP A 104 -16.34 10.25 5.49
C ASP A 104 -15.92 11.70 5.26
N ALA A 105 -14.65 12.02 5.54
CA ALA A 105 -14.10 13.38 5.35
C ALA A 105 -14.05 13.82 3.88
N ILE A 106 -13.85 12.89 2.95
CA ILE A 106 -13.91 13.18 1.49
C ILE A 106 -15.32 13.03 0.90
N GLY A 107 -16.33 12.67 1.73
CA GLY A 107 -17.71 12.48 1.29
C GLY A 107 -17.94 11.25 0.41
N ALA A 108 -17.04 10.26 0.45
CA ALA A 108 -17.14 9.07 -0.37
C ALA A 108 -17.95 7.99 0.33
N GLU A 109 -19.15 7.70 -0.15
CA GLU A 109 -20.02 6.65 0.40
C GLU A 109 -19.50 5.26 0.08
N LYS A 110 -19.01 5.04 -1.14
CA LYS A 110 -18.49 3.77 -1.64
C LYS A 110 -17.31 3.98 -2.55
N VAL A 111 -16.26 3.17 -2.39
CA VAL A 111 -14.98 3.37 -3.09
C VAL A 111 -14.43 2.08 -3.68
N CYS A 112 -13.63 2.21 -4.75
CA CYS A 112 -12.65 1.19 -5.08
C CYS A 112 -11.51 1.30 -4.07
N LEU A 113 -11.12 0.18 -3.47
CA LEU A 113 -10.09 0.13 -2.44
C LEU A 113 -8.96 -0.80 -2.88
N SER A 114 -7.75 -0.29 -2.90
CA SER A 114 -6.56 -1.06 -3.24
C SER A 114 -5.50 -0.90 -2.17
N GLY A 115 -4.91 -2.00 -1.72
CA GLY A 115 -3.89 -1.96 -0.69
C GLY A 115 -2.74 -2.93 -0.93
N GLU A 116 -1.53 -2.46 -0.66
CA GLU A 116 -0.30 -3.24 -0.69
C GLU A 116 0.07 -3.65 0.73
N SER A 117 0.45 -4.92 0.95
CA SER A 117 0.98 -5.42 2.21
C SER A 117 0.05 -5.11 3.41
N LEU A 118 0.48 -4.26 4.36
CA LEU A 118 -0.38 -3.76 5.45
C LEU A 118 -1.64 -3.07 4.90
N GLY A 119 -1.50 -2.28 3.85
CA GLY A 119 -2.65 -1.64 3.19
C GLY A 119 -3.65 -2.66 2.65
N GLY A 120 -3.17 -3.79 2.13
CA GLY A 120 -4.01 -4.92 1.70
C GLY A 120 -4.74 -5.58 2.87
N TRP A 121 -4.06 -5.74 4.01
CA TRP A 121 -4.68 -6.24 5.24
C TRP A 121 -5.79 -5.30 5.74
N VAL A 122 -5.51 -4.00 5.79
CA VAL A 122 -6.50 -2.99 6.15
C VAL A 122 -7.68 -2.98 5.19
N ALA A 123 -7.41 -3.05 3.88
CA ALA A 123 -8.44 -3.08 2.85
C ALA A 123 -9.35 -4.32 2.95
N ALA A 124 -8.76 -5.51 3.16
CA ALA A 124 -9.52 -6.74 3.36
C ALA A 124 -10.38 -6.66 4.63
N ARG A 125 -9.82 -6.19 5.75
CA ARG A 125 -10.57 -6.02 6.99
C ARG A 125 -11.70 -4.99 6.85
N ALA A 126 -11.45 -3.88 6.17
CA ALA A 126 -12.48 -2.88 5.88
C ALA A 126 -13.62 -3.46 5.02
N ALA A 127 -13.29 -4.31 4.03
CA ALA A 127 -14.31 -4.97 3.21
C ALA A 127 -15.15 -5.98 4.00
N VAL A 128 -14.58 -6.61 5.03
CA VAL A 128 -15.31 -7.51 5.96
C VAL A 128 -16.22 -6.73 6.91
N ASP A 129 -15.68 -5.66 7.51
CA ASP A 129 -16.41 -4.91 8.56
C ASP A 129 -17.41 -3.89 7.99
N HIS A 130 -17.13 -3.37 6.79
CA HIS A 130 -17.92 -2.33 6.12
C HIS A 130 -18.22 -2.70 4.67
N PRO A 131 -18.91 -3.81 4.38
CA PRO A 131 -19.11 -4.31 3.01
C PRO A 131 -19.82 -3.31 2.09
N GLY A 132 -20.65 -2.42 2.64
CA GLY A 132 -21.32 -1.36 1.89
C GLY A 132 -20.41 -0.23 1.41
N ARG A 133 -19.19 -0.10 1.98
CA ARG A 133 -18.24 0.98 1.67
C ARG A 133 -17.25 0.61 0.56
N VAL A 134 -17.16 -0.67 0.17
CA VAL A 134 -16.20 -1.16 -0.83
C VAL A 134 -16.93 -1.62 -2.08
N ASP A 135 -16.65 -0.96 -3.19
CA ASP A 135 -17.22 -1.27 -4.51
C ASP A 135 -16.43 -2.38 -5.21
N ARG A 136 -15.10 -2.22 -5.27
CA ARG A 136 -14.13 -3.20 -5.74
C ARG A 136 -12.94 -3.22 -4.82
N LEU A 137 -12.35 -4.39 -4.65
CA LEU A 137 -11.21 -4.61 -3.77
C LEU A 137 -10.02 -5.14 -4.56
N VAL A 138 -8.84 -4.53 -4.40
CA VAL A 138 -7.58 -5.07 -4.88
C VAL A 138 -6.65 -5.33 -3.70
N LEU A 139 -6.25 -6.59 -3.55
CA LEU A 139 -5.29 -7.07 -2.56
C LEU A 139 -3.94 -7.29 -3.26
N ASN A 140 -3.07 -6.30 -3.16
CA ASN A 140 -1.76 -6.31 -3.78
C ASN A 140 -0.71 -6.82 -2.79
N THR A 141 -0.14 -8.02 -3.01
CA THR A 141 0.84 -8.66 -2.11
C THR A 141 0.44 -8.52 -0.63
N ALA A 142 -0.85 -8.75 -0.35
CA ALA A 142 -1.49 -8.38 0.91
C ALA A 142 -0.98 -9.20 2.10
N GLY A 143 -0.74 -8.52 3.22
CA GLY A 143 -0.49 -9.17 4.51
C GLY A 143 -1.78 -9.61 5.22
N GLY A 144 -1.63 -10.18 6.41
CA GLY A 144 -2.74 -10.39 7.34
C GLY A 144 -3.37 -11.78 7.33
N SER A 145 -2.90 -12.70 6.50
CA SER A 145 -3.40 -14.06 6.41
C SER A 145 -2.48 -15.11 7.05
N GLN A 146 -1.23 -14.72 7.36
CA GLN A 146 -0.23 -15.61 7.95
C GLN A 146 0.71 -14.87 8.92
N ALA A 147 1.43 -15.64 9.72
CA ALA A 147 2.43 -15.16 10.67
C ALA A 147 3.71 -16.00 10.55
N ASP A 148 4.56 -15.70 9.55
CA ASP A 148 5.88 -16.27 9.43
C ASP A 148 6.83 -15.54 10.39
N PRO A 149 7.40 -16.22 11.42
CA PRO A 149 8.24 -15.58 12.44
C PRO A 149 9.53 -14.98 11.88
N GLU A 150 10.10 -15.55 10.82
CA GLU A 150 11.34 -15.05 10.22
C GLU A 150 11.08 -13.79 9.43
N VAL A 151 10.03 -13.78 8.62
CA VAL A 151 9.57 -12.59 7.87
C VAL A 151 9.20 -11.47 8.83
N MET A 152 8.42 -11.77 9.89
CA MET A 152 8.04 -10.78 10.91
C MET A 152 9.26 -10.15 11.58
N ARG A 153 10.21 -10.98 12.01
CA ARG A 153 11.47 -10.51 12.61
C ARG A 153 12.27 -9.66 11.62
N ARG A 154 12.32 -10.05 10.34
CA ARG A 154 13.04 -9.31 9.30
C ARG A 154 12.43 -7.94 9.05
N ILE A 155 11.11 -7.87 8.94
CA ILE A 155 10.36 -6.61 8.81
C ILE A 155 10.65 -5.70 10.01
N LEU A 156 10.50 -6.22 11.22
CA LEU A 156 10.76 -5.47 12.46
C LEU A 156 12.19 -4.92 12.50
N THR A 157 13.19 -5.79 12.29
CA THR A 157 14.61 -5.42 12.39
C THR A 157 14.98 -4.32 11.39
N LEU A 158 14.62 -4.50 10.11
CA LEU A 158 14.97 -3.52 9.08
C LEU A 158 14.21 -2.20 9.24
N SER A 159 12.94 -2.26 9.67
CA SER A 159 12.14 -1.04 9.86
C SER A 159 12.63 -0.24 11.06
N MET A 160 12.91 -0.90 12.18
CA MET A 160 13.43 -0.23 13.38
C MET A 160 14.83 0.33 13.16
N ALA A 161 15.72 -0.39 12.47
CA ALA A 161 17.05 0.12 12.13
C ALA A 161 16.97 1.38 11.27
N ALA A 162 16.10 1.38 10.24
CA ALA A 162 15.92 2.53 9.36
C ALA A 162 15.28 3.73 10.08
N ALA A 163 14.42 3.51 11.07
CA ALA A 163 13.81 4.59 11.84
C ALA A 163 14.74 5.14 12.93
N ALA A 164 15.52 4.28 13.59
CA ALA A 164 16.45 4.68 14.65
C ALA A 164 17.64 5.48 14.10
N GLU A 165 18.17 5.06 12.96
CA GLU A 165 19.28 5.72 12.26
C GLU A 165 18.89 5.92 10.79
N PRO A 166 18.14 6.97 10.45
CA PRO A 166 17.65 7.20 9.09
C PRO A 166 18.77 7.73 8.18
N THR A 167 19.79 6.88 7.96
CA THR A 167 20.83 7.10 6.96
C THR A 167 20.34 6.65 5.58
N TRP A 168 21.08 7.01 4.55
CA TRP A 168 20.80 6.53 3.19
C TRP A 168 20.86 5.00 3.11
N GLU A 169 21.85 4.41 3.76
CA GLU A 169 22.13 2.98 3.75
C GLU A 169 21.03 2.17 4.44
N THR A 170 20.59 2.59 5.62
CA THR A 170 19.58 1.87 6.40
C THR A 170 18.22 1.94 5.73
N VAL A 171 17.82 3.10 5.22
CA VAL A 171 16.55 3.27 4.50
C VAL A 171 16.58 2.50 3.17
N ARG A 172 17.69 2.60 2.43
CA ARG A 172 17.86 1.86 1.18
C ARG A 172 17.85 0.35 1.38
N ALA A 173 18.49 -0.14 2.44
CA ALA A 173 18.49 -1.57 2.77
C ALA A 173 17.07 -2.10 3.02
N ARG A 174 16.23 -1.32 3.74
CA ARG A 174 14.83 -1.68 3.99
C ARG A 174 14.01 -1.74 2.71
N ILE A 175 14.20 -0.80 1.79
CA ILE A 175 13.49 -0.76 0.50
C ILE A 175 13.98 -1.89 -0.40
N ARG A 176 15.30 -2.01 -0.59
CA ARG A 176 15.89 -3.02 -1.49
C ARG A 176 15.56 -4.45 -1.10
N TRP A 177 15.33 -4.72 0.18
CA TRP A 177 14.91 -6.05 0.61
C TRP A 177 13.57 -6.45 -0.01
N LEU A 178 12.66 -5.52 -0.22
CA LEU A 178 11.33 -5.76 -0.79
C LEU A 178 11.33 -5.95 -2.31
N MET A 179 12.33 -5.42 -3.01
CA MET A 179 12.36 -5.36 -4.47
C MET A 179 12.96 -6.63 -5.08
N ALA A 180 12.50 -7.05 -6.26
CA ALA A 180 13.12 -8.14 -7.02
C ALA A 180 14.48 -7.72 -7.53
N ASP A 181 14.57 -6.59 -8.26
CA ASP A 181 15.81 -6.07 -8.79
C ASP A 181 16.57 -5.22 -7.75
N LYS A 182 17.53 -5.84 -7.08
CA LYS A 182 18.38 -5.19 -6.08
C LYS A 182 19.35 -4.16 -6.68
N SER A 183 19.55 -4.14 -7.99
CA SER A 183 20.48 -3.21 -8.68
C SER A 183 19.84 -1.86 -8.99
N LYS A 184 18.53 -1.79 -9.15
CA LYS A 184 17.82 -0.55 -9.42
C LYS A 184 18.03 0.47 -8.30
N GLY A 185 18.18 1.72 -8.71
CA GLY A 185 18.14 2.86 -7.80
C GLY A 185 16.69 3.22 -7.49
N TYR A 186 16.35 3.26 -6.23
CA TYR A 186 15.06 3.75 -5.76
C TYR A 186 15.28 5.07 -5.01
N ASP A 187 16.14 5.91 -5.58
CA ASP A 187 16.77 7.03 -4.87
C ASP A 187 15.73 8.07 -4.39
N ASP A 188 14.73 8.39 -5.21
CA ASP A 188 13.69 9.33 -4.81
C ASP A 188 12.83 8.79 -3.65
N ILE A 189 12.50 7.50 -3.68
CA ILE A 189 11.76 6.86 -2.59
C ILE A 189 12.63 6.74 -1.34
N VAL A 190 13.91 6.45 -1.49
CA VAL A 190 14.87 6.44 -0.38
C VAL A 190 14.97 7.82 0.25
N ALA A 191 15.13 8.87 -0.57
CA ALA A 191 15.22 10.26 -0.12
C ALA A 191 13.94 10.71 0.60
N SER A 192 12.77 10.44 0.00
CA SER A 192 11.48 10.78 0.58
C SER A 192 11.27 10.08 1.92
N ARG A 193 11.54 8.78 1.99
CA ARG A 193 11.41 7.99 3.22
C ARG A 193 12.40 8.40 4.28
N GLN A 194 13.64 8.69 3.91
CA GLN A 194 14.66 9.22 4.84
C GLN A 194 14.19 10.53 5.46
N ARG A 195 13.61 11.44 4.68
CA ARG A 195 13.06 12.70 5.17
C ARG A 195 11.92 12.48 6.16
N ILE A 196 11.03 11.52 5.89
CA ILE A 196 9.93 11.13 6.77
C ILE A 196 10.48 10.58 8.10
N TYR A 197 11.43 9.65 8.03
CA TYR A 197 11.98 8.98 9.22
C TYR A 197 12.82 9.90 10.12
N ARG A 198 13.33 11.01 9.57
CA ARG A 198 14.01 12.06 10.33
C ARG A 198 13.09 13.00 11.09
N GLN A 199 11.79 12.86 10.98
CA GLN A 199 10.86 13.67 11.76
C GLN A 199 11.00 13.37 13.27
N PRO A 200 10.88 14.38 14.15
CA PRO A 200 10.87 14.14 15.60
C PRO A 200 9.84 13.08 16.01
N GLY A 201 10.23 12.15 16.88
CA GLY A 201 9.37 11.09 17.39
C GLY A 201 9.03 9.98 16.39
N PHE A 202 9.63 9.95 15.18
CA PHE A 202 9.29 8.92 14.20
C PHE A 202 9.72 7.51 14.62
N VAL A 203 10.76 7.38 15.42
CA VAL A 203 11.19 6.08 15.97
C VAL A 203 10.14 5.44 16.87
N ASP A 204 9.42 6.26 17.65
CA ASP A 204 8.32 5.78 18.50
C ASP A 204 7.11 5.42 17.64
N ALA A 205 6.78 6.25 16.65
CA ALA A 205 5.75 5.93 15.67
C ALA A 205 6.06 4.61 14.92
N MET A 206 7.30 4.37 14.53
CA MET A 206 7.68 3.10 13.90
C MET A 206 7.48 1.92 14.85
N ARG A 207 7.75 2.09 16.15
CA ARG A 207 7.47 1.05 17.15
C ARG A 207 5.98 0.74 17.24
N ASP A 208 5.15 1.78 17.22
CA ASP A 208 3.69 1.63 17.21
C ASP A 208 3.18 0.93 15.94
N ILE A 209 3.71 1.29 14.77
CA ILE A 209 3.43 0.62 13.48
C ILE A 209 3.85 -0.86 13.52
N MET A 210 5.02 -1.15 14.08
CA MET A 210 5.57 -2.50 14.14
C MET A 210 4.91 -3.39 15.19
N ALA A 211 3.95 -2.90 15.97
CA ALA A 211 3.18 -3.71 16.91
C ALA A 211 2.54 -4.96 16.26
N LEU A 212 2.15 -4.87 14.99
CA LEU A 212 1.65 -6.02 14.21
C LEU A 212 2.72 -7.08 13.89
N GLN A 213 3.99 -6.85 14.26
CA GLN A 213 5.04 -7.87 14.21
C GLN A 213 5.21 -8.60 15.56
N ASP A 214 4.51 -8.21 16.62
CA ASP A 214 4.37 -8.99 17.83
C ASP A 214 3.45 -10.20 17.56
N PRO A 215 3.85 -11.43 17.90
CA PRO A 215 3.07 -12.64 17.59
C PRO A 215 1.67 -12.65 18.21
N VAL A 216 1.51 -12.12 19.42
CA VAL A 216 0.23 -12.09 20.15
C VAL A 216 -0.70 -11.07 19.51
N ILE A 217 -0.18 -9.87 19.24
CA ILE A 217 -0.96 -8.81 18.58
C ILE A 217 -1.32 -9.26 17.16
N ARG A 218 -0.37 -9.83 16.43
CA ARG A 218 -0.63 -10.32 15.07
C ARG A 218 -1.73 -11.38 15.04
N ALA A 219 -1.65 -12.38 15.91
CA ALA A 219 -2.59 -13.51 15.93
C ALA A 219 -4.05 -13.07 16.07
N ARG A 220 -4.33 -12.06 16.91
CA ARG A 220 -5.70 -11.57 17.11
C ARG A 220 -6.22 -10.67 15.99
N ASN A 221 -5.33 -10.23 15.09
CA ASN A 221 -5.67 -9.38 13.94
C ASN A 221 -5.73 -10.15 12.61
N LEU A 222 -5.22 -11.39 12.55
CA LEU A 222 -5.23 -12.19 11.32
C LEU A 222 -6.64 -12.42 10.80
N LEU A 223 -6.75 -12.47 9.48
CA LEU A 223 -7.97 -12.85 8.77
C LEU A 223 -7.90 -14.34 8.43
N GLY A 224 -8.94 -15.06 8.82
CA GLY A 224 -9.12 -16.47 8.47
C GLY A 224 -10.06 -16.67 7.29
N ALA A 225 -10.30 -17.94 6.93
CA ALA A 225 -11.21 -18.30 5.84
C ALA A 225 -12.65 -17.77 6.05
N GLU A 226 -13.10 -17.71 7.29
CA GLU A 226 -14.41 -17.16 7.64
C GLU A 226 -14.48 -15.65 7.33
N ASP A 227 -13.44 -14.89 7.67
CA ASP A 227 -13.39 -13.45 7.37
C ASP A 227 -13.36 -13.20 5.86
N TYR A 228 -12.43 -13.86 5.15
CA TYR A 228 -12.32 -13.73 3.70
C TYR A 228 -13.59 -14.17 2.97
N GLY A 229 -14.29 -15.20 3.47
CA GLY A 229 -15.57 -15.68 2.93
C GLY A 229 -16.73 -14.68 3.06
N ARG A 230 -16.59 -13.66 3.91
CA ARG A 230 -17.59 -12.59 4.09
C ARG A 230 -17.38 -11.39 3.16
N ILE A 231 -16.29 -11.34 2.41
CA ILE A 231 -16.02 -10.27 1.44
C ILE A 231 -17.02 -10.43 0.28
N THR A 232 -17.86 -9.42 0.08
CA THR A 232 -18.89 -9.40 -0.98
C THR A 232 -18.47 -8.57 -2.19
N ALA A 233 -17.49 -7.68 -2.05
CA ALA A 233 -16.99 -6.87 -3.15
C ALA A 233 -16.25 -7.75 -4.17
N PRO A 234 -16.45 -7.54 -5.48
CA PRO A 234 -15.57 -8.12 -6.49
C PRO A 234 -14.12 -7.87 -6.13
N THR A 235 -13.30 -8.92 -6.10
CA THR A 235 -11.94 -8.86 -5.58
C THR A 235 -10.91 -9.36 -6.59
N LEU A 236 -9.82 -8.59 -6.75
CA LEU A 236 -8.59 -9.00 -7.40
C LEU A 236 -7.52 -9.25 -6.34
N VAL A 237 -6.94 -10.45 -6.32
CA VAL A 237 -5.72 -10.74 -5.58
C VAL A 237 -4.57 -10.71 -6.57
N LEU A 238 -3.72 -9.70 -6.47
CA LEU A 238 -2.54 -9.52 -7.29
C LEU A 238 -1.30 -9.91 -6.48
N TRP A 239 -0.50 -10.80 -7.03
CA TRP A 239 0.72 -11.30 -6.38
C TRP A 239 1.91 -11.24 -7.31
N THR A 240 3.11 -11.50 -6.77
CA THR A 240 4.36 -11.43 -7.52
C THR A 240 5.19 -12.71 -7.34
N SER A 241 6.05 -13.00 -8.32
CA SER A 241 6.88 -14.20 -8.29
C SER A 241 8.06 -14.12 -7.31
N ASP A 242 8.52 -12.92 -6.98
CA ASP A 242 9.77 -12.69 -6.23
C ASP A 242 9.52 -11.94 -4.92
N ASP A 243 8.30 -12.04 -4.35
CA ASP A 243 7.95 -11.43 -3.08
C ASP A 243 8.73 -12.08 -1.92
N PRO A 244 9.59 -11.33 -1.21
CA PRO A 244 10.38 -11.88 -0.10
C PRO A 244 9.56 -12.06 1.18
N THR A 245 8.28 -11.67 1.20
CA THR A 245 7.43 -11.72 2.41
C THR A 245 6.48 -12.90 2.41
N ALA A 246 6.05 -13.37 1.25
CA ALA A 246 5.21 -14.54 1.09
C ALA A 246 5.23 -15.03 -0.36
N ASP A 247 5.20 -16.33 -0.55
CA ASP A 247 5.23 -16.95 -1.86
C ASP A 247 3.89 -16.85 -2.62
N VAL A 248 3.90 -17.25 -3.90
CA VAL A 248 2.72 -17.24 -4.78
C VAL A 248 1.59 -18.12 -4.25
N ALA A 249 1.91 -19.19 -3.51
CA ALA A 249 0.91 -20.10 -2.95
C ALA A 249 0.03 -19.36 -1.93
N GLU A 250 0.60 -18.42 -1.17
CA GLU A 250 -0.17 -17.61 -0.23
C GLU A 250 -1.19 -16.71 -0.94
N GLY A 251 -0.79 -16.02 -2.01
CA GLY A 251 -1.72 -15.21 -2.81
C GLY A 251 -2.87 -16.05 -3.38
N ARG A 252 -2.56 -17.24 -3.90
CA ARG A 252 -3.58 -18.20 -4.39
C ARG A 252 -4.50 -18.69 -3.27
N ARG A 253 -3.93 -18.92 -2.08
CA ARG A 253 -4.71 -19.31 -0.90
C ARG A 253 -5.71 -18.21 -0.49
N ILE A 254 -5.27 -16.96 -0.44
CA ILE A 254 -6.16 -15.82 -0.16
C ILE A 254 -7.28 -15.77 -1.21
N ALA A 255 -6.94 -15.80 -2.49
CA ALA A 255 -7.94 -15.77 -3.56
C ALA A 255 -8.95 -16.91 -3.46
N SER A 256 -8.53 -18.12 -3.05
CA SER A 256 -9.42 -19.27 -2.90
C SER A 256 -10.43 -19.14 -1.75
N MET A 257 -10.15 -18.27 -0.77
CA MET A 257 -11.03 -18.02 0.37
C MET A 257 -12.08 -16.92 0.11
N ILE A 258 -11.88 -16.08 -0.92
CA ILE A 258 -12.78 -14.98 -1.24
C ILE A 258 -13.74 -15.40 -2.37
N PRO A 259 -15.05 -15.34 -2.17
CA PRO A 259 -16.01 -15.75 -3.20
C PRO A 259 -15.84 -14.97 -4.52
N GLY A 260 -15.60 -15.68 -5.62
CA GLY A 260 -15.46 -15.09 -6.94
C GLY A 260 -14.20 -14.25 -7.17
N ALA A 261 -13.21 -14.29 -6.27
CA ALA A 261 -11.99 -13.53 -6.46
C ALA A 261 -11.18 -14.00 -7.67
N ARG A 262 -10.59 -13.03 -8.36
CA ARG A 262 -9.60 -13.28 -9.43
C ARG A 262 -8.21 -13.28 -8.82
N PHE A 263 -7.34 -14.07 -9.41
CA PHE A 263 -5.91 -14.10 -9.06
C PHE A 263 -5.08 -13.75 -10.29
N GLU A 264 -4.20 -12.76 -10.14
CA GLU A 264 -3.24 -12.37 -11.17
C GLU A 264 -1.81 -12.43 -10.60
N LEU A 265 -0.87 -12.91 -11.43
CA LEU A 265 0.53 -13.05 -11.07
C LEU A 265 1.40 -12.14 -11.94
N MET A 266 2.13 -11.23 -11.34
CA MET A 266 3.18 -10.48 -11.98
C MET A 266 4.53 -11.16 -11.76
N THR A 267 5.22 -11.49 -12.84
CA THR A 267 6.54 -12.14 -12.80
C THR A 267 7.66 -11.11 -12.81
N GLY A 268 8.77 -11.42 -12.14
CA GLY A 268 9.95 -10.54 -12.09
C GLY A 268 9.77 -9.30 -11.20
N CYS A 269 8.75 -9.28 -10.37
CA CYS A 269 8.51 -8.24 -9.36
C CYS A 269 8.64 -8.80 -7.96
N GLY A 270 9.13 -7.97 -7.05
CA GLY A 270 9.16 -8.23 -5.61
C GLY A 270 7.85 -7.80 -4.95
N HIS A 271 7.95 -7.21 -3.75
CA HIS A 271 6.80 -6.86 -2.92
C HIS A 271 6.04 -5.61 -3.38
N TRP A 272 6.62 -4.81 -4.30
CA TRP A 272 6.05 -3.53 -4.76
C TRP A 272 5.80 -3.50 -6.27
N PRO A 273 4.93 -4.36 -6.82
CA PRO A 273 4.69 -4.41 -8.27
C PRO A 273 4.20 -3.08 -8.84
N GLN A 274 3.40 -2.32 -8.08
CA GLN A 274 2.90 -0.99 -8.46
C GLN A 274 4.04 0.02 -8.70
N TYR A 275 5.22 -0.23 -8.14
CA TYR A 275 6.40 0.62 -8.30
C TYR A 275 7.46 -0.01 -9.20
N GLU A 276 7.64 -1.35 -9.15
CA GLU A 276 8.68 -2.07 -9.89
C GLU A 276 8.35 -2.20 -11.38
N ASP A 277 7.08 -2.47 -11.70
CA ASP A 277 6.54 -2.51 -13.06
C ASP A 277 5.16 -1.86 -13.09
N ALA A 278 5.15 -0.53 -12.94
CA ALA A 278 3.92 0.26 -12.86
C ALA A 278 3.03 0.07 -14.10
N LYS A 279 3.61 -0.08 -15.29
CA LYS A 279 2.86 -0.25 -16.53
C LYS A 279 2.04 -1.53 -16.55
N THR A 280 2.65 -2.66 -16.18
CA THR A 280 1.93 -3.95 -16.11
C THR A 280 0.92 -3.94 -14.96
N PHE A 281 1.31 -3.36 -13.81
CA PHE A 281 0.40 -3.19 -12.68
C PHE A 281 -0.84 -2.38 -13.06
N ASP A 282 -0.66 -1.21 -13.67
CA ASP A 282 -1.77 -0.33 -14.06
C ASP A 282 -2.71 -1.01 -15.05
N ALA A 283 -2.18 -1.75 -16.02
CA ALA A 283 -3.00 -2.49 -16.97
C ALA A 283 -3.88 -3.56 -16.30
N LEU A 284 -3.33 -4.35 -15.38
CA LEU A 284 -4.08 -5.37 -14.64
C LEU A 284 -5.07 -4.74 -13.66
N HIS A 285 -4.64 -3.72 -12.94
CA HIS A 285 -5.41 -3.03 -11.94
C HIS A 285 -6.62 -2.29 -12.54
N LEU A 286 -6.38 -1.47 -13.56
CA LEU A 286 -7.46 -0.76 -14.28
C LEU A 286 -8.37 -1.72 -15.04
N GLY A 287 -7.82 -2.76 -15.69
CA GLY A 287 -8.61 -3.78 -16.36
C GLY A 287 -9.64 -4.42 -15.43
N PHE A 288 -9.28 -4.66 -14.16
CA PHE A 288 -10.20 -5.15 -13.16
C PHE A 288 -11.15 -4.06 -12.62
N LEU A 289 -10.63 -2.88 -12.30
CA LEU A 289 -11.43 -1.81 -11.68
C LEU A 289 -12.50 -1.23 -12.61
N LEU A 290 -12.26 -1.26 -13.92
CA LEU A 290 -13.17 -0.72 -14.94
C LEU A 290 -14.14 -1.77 -15.50
N GLU A 291 -13.97 -3.05 -15.17
CA GLU A 291 -14.82 -4.11 -15.70
C GLU A 291 -16.31 -3.87 -15.40
N GLY A 292 -17.15 -3.85 -16.47
CA GLY A 292 -18.58 -3.61 -16.35
C GLY A 292 -18.97 -2.17 -15.99
N ARG A 293 -18.04 -1.23 -16.05
CA ARG A 293 -18.31 0.21 -16.03
C ARG A 293 -18.37 0.68 -17.48
N ASP A 294 -19.45 1.37 -17.84
CA ASP A 294 -19.52 2.04 -19.14
C ASP A 294 -18.45 3.14 -19.18
N ALA A 295 -17.67 3.16 -20.27
CA ALA A 295 -16.58 4.10 -20.50
C ALA A 295 -17.11 5.53 -20.75
#